data_656e7095fd212ca175d48a9ab8d0c03c
#
_entry.id   656e7095fd212ca175d48a9ab8d0c03c
#
_cell.length_a   1.000
_cell.length_b   1.000
_cell.length_c   1.000
_cell.angle_alpha   90.00
_cell.angle_beta   90.00
_cell.angle_gamma   90.00
#
_symmetry.space_group_name_H-M   'P 1'
#
loop_
_entity.id
_entity.type
_entity.pdbx_description
1 polymer ?
#
loop_
_entity_poly.entity_id
_entity_poly.type
_entity_poly.pdbx_seq_one_letter_code
_entity_poly.pdbx_strand_id
1 'polypeptide(L)'
;MKQLNLFQEKLKYIHGGTKTKGRRKDKRPLSTKHAIHLVLKSKKAVGTFSFFKHSKAIQRTLETYSKKYGVIIKDIVNMGNHLHLKIIITERKSFGNFLRTVTALIARQVTKAKKGKSFGRFWDGIPFTRILKTSYEEFQLRGYFKANRVQRQHGYEQRKLYLDQFNEWIYRLRRKKKAEAL
;
A
#
# COMPACT_ATOMS: atom_id res chain seq x y z
N MET A 1 -14.34 25.53 20.01
CA MET A 1 -13.15 25.27 19.18
C MET A 1 -13.13 23.80 18.75
N LYS A 2 -13.54 23.49 17.47
CA LYS A 2 -13.66 22.08 16.98
C LYS A 2 -12.54 21.77 15.98
N GLN A 3 -11.29 21.78 16.42
CA GLN A 3 -10.14 21.39 15.54
C GLN A 3 -9.83 19.89 15.55
N LEU A 4 -10.41 19.14 16.45
CA LEU A 4 -10.16 17.69 16.65
C LEU A 4 -10.80 16.76 15.62
N ASN A 5 -11.84 17.19 14.90
CA ASN A 5 -12.62 16.30 14.02
C ASN A 5 -11.96 15.99 12.67
N LEU A 6 -11.15 16.90 12.10
CA LEU A 6 -10.52 16.69 10.80
C LEU A 6 -9.44 15.58 10.82
N PHE A 7 -8.70 15.48 11.92
CA PHE A 7 -7.68 14.45 12.10
C PHE A 7 -8.27 13.08 12.42
N GLN A 8 -9.37 13.04 13.19
CA GLN A 8 -10.07 11.78 13.52
C GLN A 8 -10.77 11.17 12.32
N GLU A 9 -11.38 11.96 11.43
CA GLU A 9 -11.99 11.44 10.20
C GLU A 9 -10.97 10.80 9.27
N LYS A 10 -9.79 11.40 9.09
CA LYS A 10 -8.71 10.79 8.28
C LYS A 10 -8.23 9.45 8.85
N LEU A 11 -8.26 9.27 10.16
CA LEU A 11 -7.84 8.02 10.82
C LEU A 11 -8.88 6.91 10.70
N LYS A 12 -10.17 7.24 10.54
CA LYS A 12 -11.27 6.27 10.37
C LYS A 12 -11.09 5.35 9.15
N TYR A 13 -10.34 5.78 8.15
CA TYR A 13 -10.11 5.03 6.90
C TYR A 13 -8.72 4.38 6.80
N ILE A 14 -7.93 4.47 7.87
CA ILE A 14 -6.56 3.96 7.93
C ILE A 14 -6.49 2.84 8.97
N HIS A 15 -5.76 1.76 8.65
CA HIS A 15 -5.51 0.67 9.58
C HIS A 15 -4.10 0.09 9.37
N GLY A 16 -3.45 -0.31 10.45
CA GLY A 16 -2.13 -0.91 10.44
C GLY A 16 -0.99 0.09 10.16
N GLY A 17 0.21 -0.44 9.94
CA GLY A 17 1.42 0.36 9.76
C GLY A 17 1.87 1.08 11.04
N THR A 18 2.82 2.00 10.90
CA THR A 18 3.42 2.74 12.03
C THR A 18 2.45 3.73 12.68
N LYS A 19 1.52 4.29 11.91
CA LYS A 19 0.56 5.32 12.39
C LYS A 19 -0.47 4.80 13.41
N THR A 20 -0.67 3.49 13.46
CA THR A 20 -1.61 2.85 14.40
C THR A 20 -0.90 2.03 15.47
N LYS A 21 0.44 2.11 15.55
CA LYS A 21 1.21 1.42 16.59
C LYS A 21 0.81 1.94 17.98
N GLY A 22 0.58 1.02 18.93
CA GLY A 22 0.17 1.37 20.29
C GLY A 22 -1.31 1.72 20.48
N ARG A 23 -2.12 1.76 19.43
CA ARG A 23 -3.58 1.98 19.52
C ARG A 23 -4.34 0.69 19.76
N ARG A 24 -5.55 0.81 20.36
CA ARG A 24 -6.50 -0.30 20.50
C ARG A 24 -6.71 -0.96 19.14
N LYS A 25 -6.81 -2.29 19.11
CA LYS A 25 -7.05 -3.07 17.90
C LYS A 25 -8.51 -2.91 17.46
N ASP A 26 -8.75 -1.97 16.58
CA ASP A 26 -10.04 -1.79 15.95
C ASP A 26 -10.19 -2.69 14.72
N LYS A 27 -11.44 -2.99 14.35
CA LYS A 27 -11.76 -3.72 13.14
C LYS A 27 -11.26 -2.93 11.92
N ARG A 28 -10.56 -3.61 11.00
CA ARG A 28 -10.05 -2.99 9.77
C ARG A 28 -11.18 -2.39 8.94
N PRO A 29 -11.16 -1.07 8.65
CA PRO A 29 -12.10 -0.49 7.72
C PRO A 29 -11.84 -1.00 6.30
N LEU A 30 -12.87 -1.47 5.62
CA LEU A 30 -12.84 -2.00 4.27
C LEU A 30 -13.99 -1.41 3.45
N SER A 31 -13.77 -1.24 2.15
CA SER A 31 -14.78 -0.77 1.20
C SER A 31 -14.77 -1.64 -0.05
N THR A 32 -15.95 -2.07 -0.50
CA THR A 32 -16.15 -2.71 -1.80
C THR A 32 -16.41 -1.71 -2.92
N LYS A 33 -16.73 -0.45 -2.56
CA LYS A 33 -17.02 0.64 -3.50
C LYS A 33 -15.79 1.47 -3.87
N HIS A 34 -14.81 1.55 -2.97
CA HIS A 34 -13.63 2.41 -3.12
C HIS A 34 -12.35 1.59 -3.15
N ALA A 35 -11.39 2.05 -3.92
CA ALA A 35 -10.07 1.46 -3.96
C ALA A 35 -9.37 1.56 -2.59
N ILE A 36 -8.50 0.60 -2.31
CA ILE A 36 -7.71 0.52 -1.07
C ILE A 36 -6.24 0.55 -1.43
N HIS A 37 -5.49 1.42 -0.78
CA HIS A 37 -4.02 1.35 -0.77
C HIS A 37 -3.59 0.36 0.32
N LEU A 38 -2.98 -0.73 -0.09
CA LEU A 38 -2.40 -1.76 0.79
C LEU A 38 -0.89 -1.67 0.75
N VAL A 39 -0.23 -1.74 1.92
CA VAL A 39 1.23 -1.83 2.01
C VAL A 39 1.64 -3.04 2.84
N LEU A 40 2.49 -3.87 2.26
CA LEU A 40 3.15 -5.01 2.91
C LEU A 40 4.62 -4.66 3.10
N LYS A 41 5.10 -4.60 4.35
CA LYS A 41 6.46 -4.15 4.67
C LYS A 41 7.20 -5.14 5.55
N SER A 42 8.48 -5.35 5.23
CA SER A 42 9.41 -6.15 6.03
C SER A 42 10.80 -5.52 6.03
N LYS A 43 11.30 -5.12 7.20
CA LYS A 43 12.69 -4.68 7.38
C LYS A 43 13.70 -5.79 7.08
N LYS A 44 13.26 -7.06 7.17
CA LYS A 44 14.08 -8.23 6.88
C LYS A 44 14.21 -8.52 5.38
N ALA A 45 13.41 -7.86 4.52
CA ALA A 45 13.45 -8.04 3.08
C ALA A 45 14.60 -7.24 2.45
N VAL A 46 15.84 -7.59 2.81
CA VAL A 46 17.09 -6.98 2.33
C VAL A 46 18.03 -8.06 1.79
N GLY A 47 19.00 -7.69 1.01
CA GLY A 47 19.99 -8.60 0.44
C GLY A 47 19.34 -9.74 -0.36
N THR A 48 19.56 -10.98 0.05
CA THR A 48 18.98 -12.19 -0.58
C THR A 48 17.46 -12.27 -0.40
N PHE A 49 16.92 -11.66 0.65
CA PHE A 49 15.48 -11.63 0.95
C PHE A 49 14.75 -10.45 0.31
N SER A 50 15.44 -9.59 -0.44
CA SER A 50 14.83 -8.45 -1.10
C SER A 50 13.69 -8.89 -2.04
N PHE A 51 12.56 -8.19 -1.99
CA PHE A 51 11.42 -8.44 -2.88
C PHE A 51 11.76 -8.23 -4.36
N PHE A 52 12.83 -7.51 -4.68
CA PHE A 52 13.30 -7.41 -6.07
C PHE A 52 13.76 -8.76 -6.60
N LYS A 53 14.53 -9.52 -5.82
CA LYS A 53 15.02 -10.85 -6.20
C LYS A 53 13.89 -11.87 -6.34
N HIS A 54 12.79 -11.68 -5.64
CA HIS A 54 11.63 -12.57 -5.63
C HIS A 54 10.44 -12.01 -6.42
N SER A 55 10.63 -10.96 -7.23
CA SER A 55 9.53 -10.21 -7.87
C SER A 55 8.59 -11.08 -8.69
N LYS A 56 9.12 -12.01 -9.51
CA LYS A 56 8.31 -12.93 -10.33
C LYS A 56 7.43 -13.86 -9.46
N ALA A 57 7.99 -14.44 -8.38
CA ALA A 57 7.26 -15.33 -7.48
C ALA A 57 6.19 -14.56 -6.70
N ILE A 58 6.51 -13.37 -6.21
CA ILE A 58 5.57 -12.47 -5.52
C ILE A 58 4.42 -12.10 -6.46
N GLN A 59 4.71 -11.71 -7.70
CA GLN A 59 3.70 -11.36 -8.69
C GLN A 59 2.76 -12.53 -8.97
N ARG A 60 3.28 -13.72 -9.25
CA ARG A 60 2.46 -14.94 -9.44
C ARG A 60 1.56 -15.22 -8.24
N THR A 61 2.09 -15.09 -7.02
CA THR A 61 1.31 -15.29 -5.79
C THR A 61 0.17 -14.28 -5.70
N LEU A 62 0.45 -13.00 -5.94
CA LEU A 62 -0.56 -11.95 -5.91
C LEU A 62 -1.63 -12.18 -6.98
N GLU A 63 -1.27 -12.51 -8.21
CA GLU A 63 -2.19 -12.78 -9.32
C GLU A 63 -3.09 -13.99 -9.05
N THR A 64 -2.51 -15.11 -8.59
CA THR A 64 -3.27 -16.33 -8.29
C THR A 64 -4.29 -16.10 -7.19
N TYR A 65 -3.86 -15.52 -6.07
CA TYR A 65 -4.73 -15.40 -4.89
C TYR A 65 -5.64 -14.16 -4.95
N SER A 66 -5.32 -13.15 -5.75
CA SER A 66 -6.26 -12.07 -6.04
C SER A 66 -7.50 -12.59 -6.76
N LYS A 67 -7.32 -13.42 -7.80
CA LYS A 67 -8.42 -14.08 -8.51
C LYS A 67 -9.23 -14.97 -7.57
N LYS A 68 -8.56 -15.82 -6.76
CA LYS A 68 -9.21 -16.76 -5.83
C LYS A 68 -10.10 -16.06 -4.80
N TYR A 69 -9.70 -14.87 -4.32
CA TYR A 69 -10.38 -14.17 -3.24
C TYR A 69 -11.14 -12.91 -3.69
N GLY A 70 -11.39 -12.74 -4.97
CA GLY A 70 -12.13 -11.59 -5.49
C GLY A 70 -11.46 -10.25 -5.18
N VAL A 71 -10.13 -10.20 -5.26
CA VAL A 71 -9.34 -8.97 -5.11
C VAL A 71 -8.84 -8.53 -6.47
N ILE A 72 -9.20 -7.35 -6.91
CA ILE A 72 -8.74 -6.78 -8.17
C ILE A 72 -7.53 -5.89 -7.88
N ILE A 73 -6.36 -6.30 -8.36
CA ILE A 73 -5.14 -5.51 -8.22
C ILE A 73 -5.06 -4.54 -9.41
N LYS A 74 -5.16 -3.24 -9.13
CA LYS A 74 -5.11 -2.17 -10.15
C LYS A 74 -3.70 -1.67 -10.42
N ASP A 75 -2.83 -1.72 -9.41
CA ASP A 75 -1.44 -1.27 -9.55
C ASP A 75 -0.56 -1.84 -8.43
N ILE A 76 0.72 -2.10 -8.75
CA ILE A 76 1.73 -2.63 -7.83
C ILE A 76 3.03 -1.85 -7.99
N VAL A 77 3.64 -1.49 -6.87
CA VAL A 77 5.01 -0.97 -6.83
C VAL A 77 5.83 -1.75 -5.80
N ASN A 78 6.89 -2.38 -6.28
CA ASN A 78 7.85 -3.10 -5.43
C ASN A 78 9.04 -2.17 -5.14
N MET A 79 9.32 -1.95 -3.85
CA MET A 79 10.42 -1.10 -3.35
C MET A 79 11.53 -1.92 -2.67
N GLY A 80 11.59 -3.23 -2.91
CA GLY A 80 12.61 -4.12 -2.36
C GLY A 80 12.31 -4.62 -0.95
N ASN A 81 11.91 -3.76 -0.03
CA ASN A 81 11.54 -4.14 1.34
C ASN A 81 10.07 -3.88 1.67
N HIS A 82 9.32 -3.32 0.75
CA HIS A 82 7.88 -3.16 0.86
C HIS A 82 7.19 -3.15 -0.51
N LEU A 83 5.94 -3.57 -0.50
CA LEU A 83 5.06 -3.60 -1.68
C LEU A 83 3.92 -2.62 -1.45
N HIS A 84 3.69 -1.74 -2.42
CA HIS A 84 2.49 -0.92 -2.49
C HIS A 84 1.54 -1.53 -3.50
N LEU A 85 0.27 -1.69 -3.11
CA LEU A 85 -0.78 -2.18 -4.00
C LEU A 85 -1.97 -1.22 -3.96
N LYS A 86 -2.51 -0.88 -5.12
CA LYS A 86 -3.86 -0.31 -5.26
C LYS A 86 -4.80 -1.45 -5.61
N ILE A 87 -5.74 -1.75 -4.73
CA ILE A 87 -6.67 -2.87 -4.88
C ILE A 87 -8.13 -2.43 -4.77
N ILE A 88 -9.02 -3.21 -5.36
CA ILE A 88 -10.47 -3.20 -5.12
C ILE A 88 -10.83 -4.58 -4.60
N ILE A 89 -11.69 -4.66 -3.59
CA ILE A 89 -12.19 -5.91 -3.05
C ILE A 89 -13.66 -6.07 -3.41
N THR A 90 -14.05 -7.25 -3.85
CA THR A 90 -15.46 -7.55 -4.14
C THR A 90 -16.23 -7.92 -2.88
N GLU A 91 -15.54 -8.56 -1.91
CA GLU A 91 -16.12 -9.04 -0.68
C GLU A 91 -15.19 -8.79 0.53
N ARG A 92 -15.77 -8.25 1.62
CA ARG A 92 -14.99 -7.95 2.84
C ARG A 92 -14.44 -9.18 3.55
N LYS A 93 -15.19 -10.28 3.58
CA LYS A 93 -14.79 -11.53 4.25
C LYS A 93 -13.58 -12.16 3.57
N SER A 94 -13.58 -12.18 2.25
CA SER A 94 -12.53 -12.79 1.43
C SER A 94 -11.19 -12.04 1.54
N PHE A 95 -11.21 -10.73 1.79
CA PHE A 95 -9.98 -9.95 1.95
C PHE A 95 -9.08 -10.42 3.09
N GLY A 96 -9.65 -10.85 4.22
CA GLY A 96 -8.87 -11.39 5.33
C GLY A 96 -8.13 -12.67 4.95
N ASN A 97 -8.78 -13.53 4.17
CA ASN A 97 -8.18 -14.76 3.64
C ASN A 97 -7.09 -14.47 2.60
N PHE A 98 -7.36 -13.52 1.67
CA PHE A 98 -6.36 -13.02 0.73
C PHE A 98 -5.11 -12.55 1.46
N LEU A 99 -5.26 -11.65 2.43
CA LEU A 99 -4.15 -11.04 3.13
C LEU A 99 -3.30 -12.08 3.90
N ARG A 100 -3.96 -13.00 4.62
CA ARG A 100 -3.28 -14.10 5.32
C ARG A 100 -2.51 -14.99 4.37
N THR A 101 -3.13 -15.40 3.27
CA THR A 101 -2.53 -16.30 2.30
C THR A 101 -1.33 -15.67 1.60
N VAL A 102 -1.49 -14.45 1.06
CA VAL A 102 -0.39 -13.81 0.31
C VAL A 102 0.78 -13.46 1.22
N THR A 103 0.52 -12.98 2.46
CA THR A 103 1.62 -12.67 3.38
C THR A 103 2.35 -13.93 3.82
N ALA A 104 1.67 -15.04 4.10
CA ALA A 104 2.30 -16.30 4.47
C ALA A 104 3.15 -16.87 3.31
N LEU A 105 2.59 -16.91 2.10
CA LEU A 105 3.29 -17.46 0.93
C LEU A 105 4.48 -16.63 0.50
N ILE A 106 4.34 -15.30 0.46
CA ILE A 106 5.45 -14.40 0.15
C ILE A 106 6.57 -14.56 1.18
N ALA A 107 6.24 -14.56 2.48
CA ALA A 107 7.25 -14.78 3.51
C ALA A 107 7.98 -16.10 3.32
N ARG A 108 7.24 -17.21 3.08
CA ARG A 108 7.83 -18.54 2.85
C ARG A 108 8.71 -18.59 1.60
N GLN A 109 8.27 -17.98 0.50
CA GLN A 109 9.05 -17.93 -0.76
C GLN A 109 10.34 -17.16 -0.60
N VAL A 110 10.28 -16.01 0.07
CA VAL A 110 11.43 -15.12 0.28
C VAL A 110 12.43 -15.74 1.25
N THR A 111 11.96 -16.28 2.38
CA THR A 111 12.84 -16.82 3.44
C THR A 111 13.23 -18.27 3.22
N LYS A 112 12.57 -18.95 2.28
CA LYS A 112 12.72 -20.41 2.07
C LYS A 112 12.42 -21.24 3.34
N ALA A 113 11.60 -20.70 4.25
CA ALA A 113 11.22 -21.38 5.49
C ALA A 113 10.51 -22.72 5.19
N LYS A 114 10.91 -23.76 5.93
CA LYS A 114 10.33 -25.12 5.83
C LYS A 114 9.61 -25.48 7.13
N LYS A 115 8.77 -26.53 7.07
CA LYS A 115 8.15 -27.11 8.27
C LYS A 115 9.26 -27.54 9.25
N GLY A 116 9.12 -27.18 10.51
CA GLY A 116 10.14 -27.44 11.55
C GLY A 116 11.31 -26.45 11.60
N LYS A 117 11.54 -25.63 10.54
CA LYS A 117 12.60 -24.62 10.51
C LYS A 117 11.99 -23.26 10.20
N SER A 118 11.44 -22.63 11.23
CA SER A 118 10.79 -21.31 11.14
C SER A 118 11.81 -20.18 10.98
N PHE A 119 11.48 -19.18 10.14
CA PHE A 119 12.25 -17.93 10.05
C PHE A 119 11.89 -16.94 11.16
N GLY A 120 10.84 -17.22 11.94
CA GLY A 120 10.26 -16.30 12.89
C GLY A 120 9.47 -15.18 12.20
N ARG A 121 9.31 -14.04 12.89
CA ARG A 121 8.52 -12.92 12.38
C ARG A 121 9.22 -12.25 11.20
N PHE A 122 8.62 -12.34 10.01
CA PHE A 122 9.12 -11.72 8.77
C PHE A 122 8.58 -10.31 8.57
N TRP A 123 7.26 -10.10 8.71
CA TRP A 123 6.61 -8.81 8.47
C TRP A 123 6.74 -7.83 9.66
N ASP A 124 6.82 -6.54 9.36
CA ASP A 124 6.99 -5.47 10.37
C ASP A 124 5.75 -5.22 11.23
N GLY A 125 4.70 -5.98 11.07
CA GLY A 125 3.48 -5.88 11.86
C GLY A 125 2.24 -6.00 10.99
N ILE A 126 1.16 -5.32 11.40
CA ILE A 126 -0.12 -5.35 10.70
C ILE A 126 0.02 -4.59 9.37
N PRO A 127 -0.30 -5.21 8.22
CA PRO A 127 -0.28 -4.54 6.94
C PRO A 127 -1.10 -3.25 6.95
N PHE A 128 -0.54 -2.18 6.40
CA PHE A 128 -1.22 -0.90 6.29
C PHE A 128 -2.30 -0.96 5.22
N THR A 129 -3.47 -0.38 5.50
CA THR A 129 -4.52 -0.13 4.50
C THR A 129 -5.09 1.26 4.67
N ARG A 130 -5.42 1.91 3.54
CA ARG A 130 -6.13 3.18 3.49
C ARG A 130 -7.20 3.10 2.40
N ILE A 131 -8.44 3.41 2.73
CA ILE A 131 -9.52 3.55 1.74
C ILE A 131 -9.34 4.89 1.03
N LEU A 132 -9.45 4.89 -0.30
CA LEU A 132 -9.38 6.07 -1.15
C LEU A 132 -10.81 6.50 -1.51
N LYS A 133 -11.34 7.50 -0.85
CA LYS A 133 -12.74 7.91 -0.98
C LYS A 133 -13.03 8.79 -2.18
N THR A 134 -12.04 9.54 -2.63
CA THR A 134 -12.19 10.54 -3.67
C THR A 134 -11.27 10.26 -4.85
N SER A 135 -11.66 10.70 -6.04
CA SER A 135 -10.81 10.66 -7.23
C SER A 135 -9.49 11.40 -7.01
N TYR A 136 -9.51 12.46 -6.17
CA TYR A 136 -8.32 13.20 -5.80
C TYR A 136 -7.32 12.34 -4.99
N GLU A 137 -7.80 11.55 -4.01
CA GLU A 137 -6.93 10.65 -3.25
C GLU A 137 -6.35 9.53 -4.13
N GLU A 138 -7.13 9.03 -5.09
CA GLU A 138 -6.64 8.08 -6.09
C GLU A 138 -5.59 8.69 -7.00
N PHE A 139 -5.79 9.92 -7.42
CA PHE A 139 -4.85 10.68 -8.22
C PHE A 139 -3.53 10.93 -7.45
N GLN A 140 -3.60 11.35 -6.19
CA GLN A 140 -2.42 11.49 -5.33
C GLN A 140 -1.66 10.16 -5.17
N LEU A 141 -2.39 9.04 -4.99
CA LEU A 141 -1.76 7.73 -4.90
C LEU A 141 -1.04 7.35 -6.20
N ARG A 142 -1.61 7.67 -7.37
CA ARG A 142 -0.93 7.44 -8.67
C ARG A 142 0.38 8.22 -8.77
N GLY A 143 0.38 9.50 -8.40
CA GLY A 143 1.59 10.32 -8.33
C GLY A 143 2.64 9.73 -7.40
N TYR A 144 2.22 9.31 -6.21
CA TYR A 144 3.10 8.63 -5.24
C TYR A 144 3.69 7.32 -5.79
N PHE A 145 2.90 6.50 -6.47
CA PHE A 145 3.38 5.26 -7.10
C PHE A 145 4.38 5.55 -8.21
N LYS A 146 4.12 6.60 -9.03
CA LYS A 146 5.07 7.04 -10.06
C LYS A 146 6.39 7.53 -9.44
N ALA A 147 6.32 8.33 -8.38
CA ALA A 147 7.50 8.78 -7.64
C ALA A 147 8.35 7.60 -7.11
N ASN A 148 7.70 6.55 -6.60
CA ASN A 148 8.40 5.36 -6.14
C ASN A 148 9.06 4.58 -7.29
N ARG A 149 8.43 4.54 -8.48
CA ARG A 149 9.06 3.96 -9.68
C ARG A 149 10.28 4.77 -10.14
N VAL A 150 10.16 6.10 -10.13
CA VAL A 150 11.29 7.01 -10.42
C VAL A 150 12.43 6.78 -9.43
N GLN A 151 12.14 6.69 -8.14
CA GLN A 151 13.16 6.38 -7.13
C GLN A 151 13.87 5.06 -7.40
N ARG A 152 13.12 4.03 -7.80
CA ARG A 152 13.69 2.72 -8.11
C ARG A 152 14.61 2.75 -9.32
N GLN A 153 14.28 3.56 -10.34
CA GLN A 153 15.02 3.64 -11.60
C GLN A 153 16.18 4.63 -11.55
N HIS A 154 16.00 5.77 -10.88
CA HIS A 154 16.87 6.93 -10.96
C HIS A 154 17.35 7.47 -9.61
N GLY A 155 16.99 6.82 -8.50
CA GLY A 155 17.43 7.20 -7.16
C GLY A 155 16.53 8.22 -6.44
N TYR A 156 16.95 8.58 -5.23
CA TYR A 156 16.14 9.40 -4.31
C TYR A 156 15.99 10.85 -4.77
N GLU A 157 17.04 11.45 -5.32
CA GLU A 157 17.01 12.86 -5.77
C GLU A 157 16.01 13.07 -6.91
N GLN A 158 15.97 12.15 -7.89
CA GLN A 158 15.01 12.21 -8.98
C GLN A 158 13.55 12.02 -8.49
N ARG A 159 13.35 11.19 -7.47
CA ARG A 159 12.05 11.09 -6.79
C ARG A 159 11.64 12.41 -6.17
N LYS A 160 12.55 13.10 -5.47
CA LYS A 160 12.29 14.39 -4.82
C LYS A 160 11.88 15.42 -5.87
N LEU A 161 12.67 15.56 -6.92
CA LEU A 161 12.38 16.48 -8.03
C LEU A 161 11.00 16.19 -8.66
N TYR A 162 10.68 14.92 -8.92
CA TYR A 162 9.38 14.55 -9.44
C TYR A 162 8.23 14.95 -8.48
N LEU A 163 8.39 14.75 -7.19
CA LEU A 163 7.35 15.09 -6.20
C LEU A 163 7.16 16.61 -6.10
N ASP A 164 8.22 17.39 -6.17
CA ASP A 164 8.15 18.85 -6.13
C ASP A 164 7.38 19.38 -7.36
N GLN A 165 7.73 18.92 -8.57
CA GLN A 165 7.03 19.25 -9.81
C GLN A 165 5.55 18.79 -9.77
N PHE A 166 5.26 17.60 -9.26
CA PHE A 166 3.90 17.07 -9.15
C PHE A 166 3.06 17.89 -8.17
N ASN A 167 3.62 18.29 -7.03
CA ASN A 167 2.92 19.11 -6.04
C ASN A 167 2.66 20.51 -6.56
N GLU A 168 3.62 21.12 -7.25
CA GLU A 168 3.45 22.42 -7.87
C GLU A 168 2.36 22.40 -8.94
N TRP A 169 2.35 21.39 -9.80
CA TRP A 169 1.30 21.22 -10.80
C TRP A 169 -0.09 21.03 -10.16
N ILE A 170 -0.21 20.26 -9.08
CA ILE A 170 -1.46 20.15 -8.31
C ILE A 170 -1.89 21.52 -7.77
N TYR A 171 -0.95 22.28 -7.23
CA TYR A 171 -1.24 23.62 -6.69
C TYR A 171 -1.78 24.56 -7.77
N ARG A 172 -1.17 24.59 -8.96
CA ARG A 172 -1.63 25.38 -10.10
C ARG A 172 -3.04 24.97 -10.56
N LEU A 173 -3.31 23.67 -10.66
CA LEU A 173 -4.66 23.16 -11.02
C LEU A 173 -5.74 23.60 -10.03
N ARG A 174 -5.44 23.59 -8.74
CA ARG A 174 -6.38 24.04 -7.70
C ARG A 174 -6.70 25.52 -7.81
N ARG A 175 -5.68 26.33 -8.06
CA ARG A 175 -5.86 27.79 -8.25
C ARG A 175 -6.72 28.08 -9.47
N LYS A 176 -6.46 27.41 -10.61
CA LYS A 176 -7.26 27.56 -11.83
C LYS A 176 -8.74 27.23 -11.58
N LYS A 177 -9.03 26.07 -10.98
CA LYS A 177 -10.41 25.69 -10.65
C LYS A 177 -11.11 26.64 -9.69
N LYS A 178 -10.37 27.26 -8.77
CA LYS A 178 -10.94 28.28 -7.87
C LYS A 178 -11.22 29.60 -8.58
N ALA A 179 -10.42 29.96 -9.55
CA ALA A 179 -10.64 31.16 -10.39
C ALA A 179 -11.79 30.99 -11.39
N GLU A 180 -12.05 29.77 -11.88
CA GLU A 180 -13.16 29.44 -12.80
C GLU A 180 -14.52 29.28 -12.06
N ALA A 181 -14.52 29.22 -10.73
CA ALA A 181 -15.71 29.06 -9.89
C ALA A 181 -16.17 30.37 -9.23
N LEU A 182 -15.52 31.51 -9.52
CA LEU A 182 -15.85 32.88 -9.12
C LEU A 182 -16.40 33.67 -10.31
#